data_8a369e4b20d9a96f28e6e8994275c2ea
#
_entry.id   8a369e4b20d9a96f28e6e8994275c2ea
#
_cell.length_a   1.000
_cell.length_b   1.000
_cell.length_c   1.000
_cell.angle_alpha   90.00
_cell.angle_beta   90.00
_cell.angle_gamma   90.00
#
_symmetry.space_group_name_H-M   'P 1'
#
loop_
_entity.id
_entity.type
_entity.pdbx_description
1 polymer ?
#
loop_
_entity_poly.entity_id
_entity_poly.type
_entity_poly.pdbx_seq_one_letter_code
_entity_poly.pdbx_strand_id
1 'polypeptide(L)'
;LPKTVFPGGALIGCDAGYLNAARIKGSHAAIKSGMLAAEAAFEALAAGRSSDELSAYPAAFENSWLHTELDQSRNFKQWFKKGSLVGALMTGIEQWLLPRLGIKRPPWTIHRTQVDHACLRPAAEMPQISYPKPDGKLTFDRLSSVFVSNTNHEENQPAHLTLKDASLPVQINLAKYAGPESRYCPAGVYEFVKNPDNSDRLQINAQNCVHCKTCD
;
A
#
# COMPACT_ATOMS: atom_id res chain seq x y z
N LEU A 1 2.25 10.58 -6.84
CA LEU A 1 3.21 10.53 -5.72
C LEU A 1 2.77 11.48 -4.63
N PRO A 2 3.02 11.17 -3.34
CA PRO A 2 2.85 12.11 -2.24
C PRO A 2 3.92 13.21 -2.30
N LYS A 3 3.88 14.16 -1.36
CA LYS A 3 5.02 15.05 -1.12
C LYS A 3 6.18 14.18 -0.63
N THR A 4 7.26 14.11 -1.40
CA THR A 4 8.37 13.19 -1.18
C THR A 4 9.49 13.75 -0.30
N VAL A 5 9.42 15.02 0.06
CA VAL A 5 10.43 15.68 0.90
C VAL A 5 9.80 16.39 2.08
N PHE A 6 10.52 16.41 3.18
CA PHE A 6 10.16 17.12 4.41
C PHE A 6 11.47 17.50 5.15
N PRO A 7 11.45 18.44 6.09
CA PRO A 7 12.65 18.81 6.81
C PRO A 7 13.35 17.61 7.45
N GLY A 8 14.61 17.39 7.07
CA GLY A 8 15.44 16.30 7.57
C GLY A 8 15.18 14.93 6.94
N GLY A 9 14.30 14.80 5.91
CA GLY A 9 14.02 13.51 5.32
C GLY A 9 13.47 13.54 3.90
N ALA A 10 13.54 12.37 3.24
CA ALA A 10 12.97 12.17 1.91
C ALA A 10 12.41 10.76 1.77
N LEU A 11 11.30 10.63 1.05
CA LEU A 11 10.67 9.36 0.69
C LEU A 11 11.23 8.87 -0.64
N ILE A 12 11.66 7.61 -0.68
CA ILE A 12 12.21 6.95 -1.87
C ILE A 12 11.56 5.57 -2.06
N GLY A 13 11.74 5.00 -3.24
CA GLY A 13 11.35 3.62 -3.50
C GLY A 13 9.86 3.36 -3.65
N CYS A 14 9.49 2.09 -3.60
CA CYS A 14 8.13 1.64 -3.85
C CYS A 14 7.13 2.16 -2.82
N ASP A 15 7.53 2.31 -1.56
CA ASP A 15 6.68 2.80 -0.48
C ASP A 15 6.28 4.27 -0.68
N ALA A 16 7.14 5.05 -1.33
CA ALA A 16 6.82 6.41 -1.77
C ALA A 16 5.97 6.46 -3.06
N GLY A 17 5.64 5.30 -3.64
CA GLY A 17 4.87 5.20 -4.87
C GLY A 17 5.69 5.16 -6.16
N TYR A 18 7.02 5.05 -6.07
CA TYR A 18 7.88 4.88 -7.24
C TYR A 18 7.81 3.43 -7.77
N LEU A 19 6.64 3.05 -8.25
CA LEU A 19 6.35 1.71 -8.77
C LEU A 19 5.59 1.80 -10.09
N ASN A 20 6.11 1.19 -11.14
CA ASN A 20 5.38 1.02 -12.38
C ASN A 20 4.39 -0.15 -12.25
N ALA A 21 3.14 0.16 -11.90
CA ALA A 21 2.10 -0.83 -11.68
C ALA A 21 1.74 -1.63 -12.94
N ALA A 22 1.86 -1.03 -14.13
CA ALA A 22 1.58 -1.70 -15.40
C ALA A 22 2.58 -2.80 -15.73
N ARG A 23 3.82 -2.66 -15.27
CA ARG A 23 4.89 -3.63 -15.47
C ARG A 23 5.14 -4.52 -14.26
N ILE A 24 4.51 -4.21 -13.11
CA ILE A 24 4.78 -4.86 -11.82
C ILE A 24 6.27 -4.80 -11.49
N LYS A 25 6.91 -3.67 -11.77
CA LYS A 25 8.35 -3.45 -11.60
C LYS A 25 8.61 -2.20 -10.76
N GLY A 26 9.36 -2.36 -9.68
CA GLY A 26 9.71 -1.28 -8.76
C GLY A 26 11.22 -1.11 -8.55
N SER A 27 12.04 -2.16 -8.73
CA SER A 27 13.47 -2.11 -8.38
C SER A 27 14.24 -0.99 -9.09
N HIS A 28 14.04 -0.82 -10.40
CA HIS A 28 14.69 0.27 -11.17
C HIS A 28 14.22 1.66 -10.73
N ALA A 29 12.94 1.78 -10.38
CA ALA A 29 12.36 3.02 -9.89
C ALA A 29 12.85 3.36 -8.47
N ALA A 30 12.97 2.34 -7.60
CA ALA A 30 13.51 2.48 -6.26
C ALA A 30 14.98 2.92 -6.31
N ILE A 31 15.80 2.28 -7.16
CA ILE A 31 17.20 2.65 -7.36
C ILE A 31 17.31 4.09 -7.88
N LYS A 32 16.55 4.46 -8.92
CA LYS A 32 16.64 5.81 -9.49
C LYS A 32 16.19 6.88 -8.51
N SER A 33 15.10 6.66 -7.77
CA SER A 33 14.66 7.62 -6.74
C SER A 33 15.68 7.76 -5.62
N GLY A 34 16.32 6.65 -5.20
CA GLY A 34 17.41 6.67 -4.23
C GLY A 34 18.63 7.45 -4.71
N MET A 35 19.04 7.27 -5.96
CA MET A 35 20.14 8.04 -6.57
C MET A 35 19.86 9.54 -6.55
N LEU A 36 18.66 9.96 -7.00
CA LEU A 36 18.28 11.38 -7.05
C LEU A 36 18.21 12.01 -5.66
N ALA A 37 17.70 11.27 -4.67
CA ALA A 37 17.66 11.73 -3.29
C ALA A 37 19.07 11.83 -2.68
N ALA A 38 19.95 10.87 -2.97
CA ALA A 38 21.34 10.89 -2.48
C ALA A 38 22.14 12.05 -3.08
N GLU A 39 21.99 12.32 -4.38
CA GLU A 39 22.62 13.45 -5.05
C GLU A 39 22.16 14.79 -4.43
N ALA A 40 20.85 14.96 -4.24
CA ALA A 40 20.31 16.15 -3.61
C ALA A 40 20.75 16.33 -2.15
N ALA A 41 20.83 15.22 -1.39
CA ALA A 41 21.32 15.25 -0.01
C ALA A 41 22.81 15.62 0.06
N PHE A 42 23.63 15.06 -0.84
CA PHE A 42 25.06 15.37 -0.93
C PHE A 42 25.28 16.86 -1.21
N GLU A 43 24.58 17.43 -2.19
CA GLU A 43 24.67 18.85 -2.50
C GLU A 43 24.23 19.75 -1.34
N ALA A 44 23.17 19.35 -0.63
CA ALA A 44 22.70 20.09 0.54
C ALA A 44 23.76 20.10 1.66
N LEU A 45 24.34 18.94 1.97
CA LEU A 45 25.38 18.81 3.00
C LEU A 45 26.67 19.54 2.61
N ALA A 46 27.10 19.42 1.35
CA ALA A 46 28.27 20.14 0.84
C ALA A 46 28.10 21.66 0.92
N ALA A 47 26.87 22.16 0.80
CA ALA A 47 26.53 23.56 0.98
C ALA A 47 26.32 23.97 2.46
N GLY A 48 26.61 23.09 3.42
CA GLY A 48 26.45 23.35 4.85
C GLY A 48 25.00 23.38 5.35
N ARG A 49 24.04 22.90 4.55
CA ARG A 49 22.62 22.82 4.88
C ARG A 49 22.33 21.49 5.56
N SER A 50 21.72 21.53 6.73
CA SER A 50 21.31 20.33 7.48
C SER A 50 19.87 20.45 7.90
N SER A 51 19.15 19.31 7.93
CA SER A 51 17.76 19.21 8.36
C SER A 51 16.78 20.11 7.60
N ASP A 52 17.13 20.53 6.39
CA ASP A 52 16.25 21.28 5.51
C ASP A 52 15.45 20.35 4.57
N GLU A 53 14.58 20.94 3.78
CA GLU A 53 13.79 20.21 2.79
C GLU A 53 14.57 20.11 1.46
N LEU A 54 14.80 18.88 0.98
CA LEU A 54 15.59 18.59 -0.23
C LEU A 54 14.80 18.92 -1.51
N SER A 55 14.48 20.18 -1.74
CA SER A 55 13.66 20.65 -2.88
C SER A 55 14.25 20.30 -4.26
N ALA A 56 15.57 20.10 -4.34
CA ALA A 56 16.24 19.66 -5.57
C ALA A 56 15.83 18.24 -5.98
N TYR A 57 15.48 17.36 -5.04
CA TYR A 57 15.10 15.99 -5.33
C TYR A 57 13.79 15.86 -6.16
N PRO A 58 12.66 16.46 -5.78
CA PRO A 58 11.47 16.45 -6.62
C PRO A 58 11.70 17.05 -8.00
N ALA A 59 12.44 18.14 -8.10
CA ALA A 59 12.76 18.77 -9.38
C ALA A 59 13.62 17.85 -10.28
N ALA A 60 14.60 17.16 -9.71
CA ALA A 60 15.41 16.17 -10.43
C ALA A 60 14.57 14.98 -10.89
N PHE A 61 13.61 14.53 -10.07
CA PHE A 61 12.67 13.48 -10.45
C PHE A 61 11.82 13.89 -11.64
N GLU A 62 11.21 15.08 -11.64
CA GLU A 62 10.37 15.60 -12.73
C GLU A 62 11.12 15.64 -14.07
N ASN A 63 12.43 15.93 -14.04
CA ASN A 63 13.28 15.96 -15.22
C ASN A 63 13.86 14.59 -15.60
N SER A 64 13.55 13.53 -14.86
CA SER A 64 14.11 12.20 -15.09
C SER A 64 13.25 11.33 -16.03
N TRP A 65 13.88 10.31 -16.62
CA TRP A 65 13.17 9.27 -17.37
C TRP A 65 12.13 8.55 -16.52
N LEU A 66 12.36 8.45 -15.21
CA LEU A 66 11.46 7.78 -14.28
C LEU A 66 10.10 8.49 -14.18
N HIS A 67 10.11 9.83 -14.14
CA HIS A 67 8.87 10.60 -14.18
C HIS A 67 8.08 10.30 -15.45
N THR A 68 8.73 10.30 -16.61
CA THR A 68 8.07 9.99 -17.89
C THR A 68 7.45 8.60 -17.89
N GLU A 69 8.17 7.59 -17.38
CA GLU A 69 7.67 6.22 -17.30
C GLU A 69 6.46 6.09 -16.38
N LEU A 70 6.53 6.67 -15.18
CA LEU A 70 5.44 6.60 -14.22
C LEU A 70 4.21 7.40 -14.67
N ASP A 71 4.42 8.56 -15.28
CA ASP A 71 3.35 9.37 -15.82
C ASP A 71 2.61 8.68 -16.98
N GLN A 72 3.33 7.96 -17.83
CA GLN A 72 2.73 7.17 -18.89
C GLN A 72 1.81 6.05 -18.35
N SER A 73 2.15 5.46 -17.22
CA SER A 73 1.39 4.36 -16.60
C SER A 73 0.38 4.80 -15.53
N ARG A 74 0.19 6.11 -15.30
CA ARG A 74 -0.58 6.65 -14.18
C ARG A 74 -2.05 6.21 -14.10
N ASN A 75 -2.66 5.92 -15.25
CA ASN A 75 -4.07 5.53 -15.33
C ASN A 75 -4.31 4.02 -15.21
N PHE A 76 -3.26 3.20 -15.25
CA PHE A 76 -3.35 1.75 -15.35
C PHE A 76 -4.34 1.14 -14.36
N LYS A 77 -4.11 1.34 -13.06
CA LYS A 77 -5.00 0.80 -12.02
C LYS A 77 -6.43 1.34 -12.12
N GLN A 78 -6.60 2.58 -12.52
CA GLN A 78 -7.92 3.23 -12.56
C GLN A 78 -8.78 2.66 -13.68
N TRP A 79 -8.20 2.28 -14.81
CA TRP A 79 -8.92 1.62 -15.88
C TRP A 79 -9.42 0.23 -15.47
N PHE A 80 -8.60 -0.56 -14.78
CA PHE A 80 -9.00 -1.89 -14.31
C PHE A 80 -10.10 -1.87 -13.25
N LYS A 81 -10.31 -0.75 -12.54
CA LYS A 81 -11.48 -0.58 -11.67
C LYS A 81 -12.81 -0.55 -12.41
N LYS A 82 -12.78 -0.26 -13.72
CA LYS A 82 -13.97 -0.27 -14.59
C LYS A 82 -14.24 -1.66 -15.23
N GLY A 83 -13.53 -2.66 -14.80
CA GLY A 83 -13.61 -4.03 -15.30
C GLY A 83 -12.44 -4.44 -16.17
N SER A 84 -12.21 -5.74 -16.28
CA SER A 84 -11.02 -6.30 -16.94
C SER A 84 -10.96 -5.96 -18.44
N LEU A 85 -12.09 -6.00 -19.15
CA LEU A 85 -12.15 -5.69 -20.59
C LEU A 85 -11.84 -4.23 -20.87
N VAL A 86 -12.46 -3.30 -20.11
CA VAL A 86 -12.21 -1.86 -20.24
C VAL A 86 -10.76 -1.56 -19.85
N GLY A 87 -10.27 -2.16 -18.78
CA GLY A 87 -8.89 -2.01 -18.32
C GLY A 87 -7.89 -2.44 -19.38
N ALA A 88 -8.07 -3.62 -19.97
CA ALA A 88 -7.19 -4.14 -21.02
C ALA A 88 -7.20 -3.28 -22.28
N LEU A 89 -8.40 -2.89 -22.75
CA LEU A 89 -8.54 -2.06 -23.95
C LEU A 89 -7.87 -0.69 -23.77
N MET A 90 -8.20 0.01 -22.70
CA MET A 90 -7.66 1.35 -22.46
C MET A 90 -6.18 1.35 -22.14
N THR A 91 -5.68 0.33 -21.45
CA THR A 91 -4.24 0.14 -21.27
C THR A 91 -3.54 -0.11 -22.59
N GLY A 92 -4.11 -0.93 -23.47
CA GLY A 92 -3.61 -1.14 -24.82
C GLY A 92 -3.52 0.17 -25.63
N ILE A 93 -4.55 1.00 -25.55
CA ILE A 93 -4.56 2.31 -26.19
C ILE A 93 -3.44 3.20 -25.59
N GLU A 94 -3.38 3.36 -24.28
CA GLU A 94 -2.42 4.26 -23.63
C GLU A 94 -0.96 3.78 -23.72
N GLN A 95 -0.71 2.48 -23.61
CA GLN A 95 0.66 1.95 -23.57
C GLN A 95 1.21 1.55 -24.95
N TRP A 96 0.33 1.29 -25.92
CA TRP A 96 0.73 0.79 -27.24
C TRP A 96 0.36 1.72 -28.39
N LEU A 97 -0.90 2.16 -28.45
CA LEU A 97 -1.39 2.93 -29.59
C LEU A 97 -0.90 4.39 -29.53
N LEU A 98 -1.11 5.08 -28.40
CA LEU A 98 -0.72 6.50 -28.27
C LEU A 98 0.77 6.72 -28.50
N PRO A 99 1.71 5.91 -27.94
CA PRO A 99 3.14 6.09 -28.20
C PRO A 99 3.52 5.90 -29.67
N ARG A 100 2.85 4.99 -30.40
CA ARG A 100 3.08 4.80 -31.83
C ARG A 100 2.60 5.97 -32.69
N LEU A 101 1.61 6.70 -32.19
CA LEU A 101 1.14 7.96 -32.78
C LEU A 101 1.95 9.19 -32.35
N GLY A 102 3.07 8.98 -31.64
CA GLY A 102 3.91 10.08 -31.13
C GLY A 102 3.41 10.72 -29.84
N ILE A 103 2.30 10.24 -29.29
CA ILE A 103 1.70 10.75 -28.05
C ILE A 103 2.29 9.99 -26.87
N LYS A 104 3.38 10.49 -26.32
CA LYS A 104 4.09 9.84 -25.20
C LYS A 104 3.34 9.88 -23.89
N ARG A 105 2.41 10.79 -23.71
CA ARG A 105 1.63 11.00 -22.50
C ARG A 105 0.14 10.94 -22.82
N PRO A 106 -0.67 10.11 -22.13
CA PRO A 106 -2.13 10.17 -22.29
C PRO A 106 -2.65 11.59 -22.01
N PRO A 107 -3.53 12.15 -22.85
CA PRO A 107 -4.01 13.53 -22.67
C PRO A 107 -4.99 13.69 -21.49
N TRP A 108 -5.37 12.59 -20.86
CA TRP A 108 -6.27 12.56 -19.69
C TRP A 108 -5.58 11.96 -18.47
N THR A 109 -6.11 12.27 -17.29
CA THR A 109 -5.77 11.62 -16.02
C THR A 109 -7.05 11.20 -15.32
N ILE A 110 -7.10 9.93 -14.88
CA ILE A 110 -8.23 9.40 -14.13
C ILE A 110 -7.90 9.48 -12.66
N HIS A 111 -8.63 10.33 -11.95
CA HIS A 111 -8.49 10.49 -10.51
C HIS A 111 -9.31 9.46 -9.77
N ARG A 112 -8.82 9.06 -8.60
CA ARG A 112 -9.55 8.25 -7.67
C ARG A 112 -10.64 9.11 -7.01
N THR A 113 -11.88 8.64 -7.06
CA THR A 113 -13.04 9.36 -6.53
C THR A 113 -13.45 8.91 -5.14
N GLN A 114 -12.99 7.72 -4.71
CA GLN A 114 -13.34 7.15 -3.41
C GLN A 114 -12.11 6.62 -2.68
N VAL A 115 -12.08 6.80 -1.38
CA VAL A 115 -11.10 6.18 -0.49
C VAL A 115 -11.42 4.69 -0.30
N ASP A 116 -10.42 3.86 0.05
CA ASP A 116 -10.60 2.40 0.08
C ASP A 116 -11.65 1.94 1.09
N HIS A 117 -11.66 2.51 2.28
CA HIS A 117 -12.66 2.16 3.30
C HIS A 117 -14.10 2.50 2.90
N ALA A 118 -14.31 3.52 2.07
CA ALA A 118 -15.64 3.87 1.56
C ALA A 118 -16.17 2.87 0.50
N CYS A 119 -15.33 1.94 0.03
CA CYS A 119 -15.74 0.87 -0.88
C CYS A 119 -16.30 -0.37 -0.15
N LEU A 120 -16.19 -0.43 1.17
CA LEU A 120 -16.77 -1.51 1.96
C LEU A 120 -18.31 -1.46 1.91
N ARG A 121 -18.92 -2.63 1.74
CA ARG A 121 -20.37 -2.82 1.82
C ARG A 121 -20.73 -3.52 3.12
N PRO A 122 -21.93 -3.28 3.67
CA PRO A 122 -22.39 -4.01 4.85
C PRO A 122 -22.30 -5.53 4.67
N ALA A 123 -21.85 -6.24 5.70
CA ALA A 123 -21.66 -7.67 5.63
C ALA A 123 -22.95 -8.44 5.30
N ALA A 124 -24.10 -7.93 5.77
CA ALA A 124 -25.41 -8.53 5.49
C ALA A 124 -25.80 -8.50 3.99
N GLU A 125 -25.17 -7.62 3.20
CA GLU A 125 -25.43 -7.50 1.75
C GLU A 125 -24.49 -8.36 0.91
N MET A 126 -23.50 -9.00 1.54
CA MET A 126 -22.42 -9.71 0.84
C MET A 126 -22.55 -11.21 1.04
N PRO A 127 -22.36 -12.02 -0.03
CA PRO A 127 -22.32 -13.47 0.12
C PRO A 127 -21.09 -13.87 0.92
N GLN A 128 -21.24 -14.84 1.82
CA GLN A 128 -20.13 -15.45 2.52
C GLN A 128 -19.35 -16.34 1.53
N ILE A 129 -18.06 -16.06 1.36
CA ILE A 129 -17.18 -16.88 0.53
C ILE A 129 -16.64 -18.03 1.38
N SER A 130 -16.85 -19.26 0.92
CA SER A 130 -16.27 -20.45 1.52
C SER A 130 -14.96 -20.79 0.81
N TYR A 131 -13.86 -20.79 1.56
CA TYR A 131 -12.55 -21.19 1.04
C TYR A 131 -12.25 -22.64 1.40
N PRO A 132 -11.55 -23.40 0.54
CA PRO A 132 -11.04 -24.72 0.88
C PRO A 132 -10.17 -24.66 2.13
N LYS A 133 -10.32 -25.66 3.02
CA LYS A 133 -9.39 -25.76 4.17
C LYS A 133 -8.00 -26.13 3.67
N PRO A 134 -6.92 -25.57 4.26
CA PRO A 134 -5.56 -26.00 3.96
C PRO A 134 -5.38 -27.50 4.17
N ASP A 135 -4.64 -28.14 3.27
CA ASP A 135 -4.40 -29.59 3.30
C ASP A 135 -3.20 -30.02 4.14
N GLY A 136 -2.42 -29.07 4.65
CA GLY A 136 -1.20 -29.31 5.42
C GLY A 136 -0.02 -29.87 4.61
N LYS A 137 -0.15 -29.95 3.28
CA LYS A 137 0.89 -30.47 2.36
C LYS A 137 1.36 -29.41 1.38
N LEU A 138 0.44 -28.84 0.62
CA LEU A 138 0.69 -27.76 -0.35
C LEU A 138 0.19 -26.42 0.17
N THR A 139 -0.82 -26.43 1.04
CA THR A 139 -1.42 -25.26 1.64
C THR A 139 -1.44 -25.39 3.16
N PHE A 140 -1.14 -24.32 3.86
CA PHE A 140 -1.02 -24.30 5.32
C PHE A 140 -1.95 -23.25 5.90
N ASP A 141 -2.38 -23.46 7.14
CA ASP A 141 -3.17 -22.49 7.86
C ASP A 141 -2.35 -21.23 8.18
N ARG A 142 -3.06 -20.15 8.46
CA ARG A 142 -2.46 -18.82 8.67
C ARG A 142 -1.46 -18.80 9.82
N LEU A 143 -1.81 -19.38 10.97
CA LEU A 143 -0.96 -19.33 12.17
C LEU A 143 0.29 -20.19 12.01
N SER A 144 0.18 -21.36 11.39
CA SER A 144 1.34 -22.20 11.06
C SER A 144 2.28 -21.47 10.09
N SER A 145 1.74 -20.75 9.12
CA SER A 145 2.54 -19.94 8.18
C SER A 145 3.26 -18.79 8.88
N VAL A 146 2.62 -18.11 9.83
CA VAL A 146 3.25 -17.07 10.65
C VAL A 146 4.36 -17.65 11.52
N PHE A 147 4.13 -18.78 12.15
CA PHE A 147 5.16 -19.46 12.94
C PHE A 147 6.41 -19.79 12.11
N VAL A 148 6.23 -20.37 10.94
CA VAL A 148 7.34 -20.73 10.03
C VAL A 148 8.05 -19.48 9.46
N SER A 149 7.37 -18.33 9.37
CA SER A 149 8.00 -17.07 8.92
C SER A 149 9.09 -16.58 9.86
N ASN A 150 9.16 -17.13 11.07
CA ASN A 150 10.10 -16.76 12.13
C ASN A 150 10.09 -15.26 12.45
N THR A 151 8.92 -14.63 12.32
CA THR A 151 8.72 -13.23 12.72
C THR A 151 8.94 -13.13 14.23
N ASN A 152 9.78 -12.20 14.64
CA ASN A 152 10.09 -11.95 16.04
C ASN A 152 10.15 -10.44 16.30
N HIS A 153 9.57 -10.01 17.40
CA HIS A 153 9.60 -8.65 17.88
C HIS A 153 10.16 -8.63 19.30
N GLU A 154 10.85 -7.56 19.66
CA GLU A 154 11.34 -7.35 21.01
C GLU A 154 10.18 -7.32 22.01
N GLU A 155 10.24 -8.10 23.08
CA GLU A 155 9.15 -8.19 24.06
C GLU A 155 8.87 -6.86 24.77
N ASN A 156 9.91 -6.06 24.98
CA ASN A 156 9.83 -4.79 25.72
C ASN A 156 9.50 -3.59 24.82
N GLN A 157 9.40 -3.78 23.49
CA GLN A 157 9.03 -2.66 22.63
C GLN A 157 7.54 -2.34 22.72
N PRO A 158 7.15 -1.06 22.70
CA PRO A 158 5.75 -0.68 22.60
C PRO A 158 5.13 -1.25 21.32
N ALA A 159 3.87 -1.69 21.39
CA ALA A 159 3.15 -2.15 20.21
C ALA A 159 3.09 -1.02 19.17
N HIS A 160 3.59 -1.31 17.96
CA HIS A 160 3.60 -0.34 16.85
C HIS A 160 2.21 -0.17 16.20
N LEU A 161 1.28 -1.09 16.51
CA LEU A 161 -0.10 -1.05 16.04
C LEU A 161 -0.98 -0.40 17.09
N THR A 162 -1.44 0.80 16.79
CA THR A 162 -2.29 1.58 17.70
C THR A 162 -3.61 1.94 17.01
N LEU A 163 -4.68 2.00 17.79
CA LEU A 163 -5.98 2.44 17.30
C LEU A 163 -6.11 3.95 17.47
N LYS A 164 -6.50 4.64 16.43
CA LYS A 164 -6.82 6.06 16.48
C LYS A 164 -8.08 6.32 17.31
N ASP A 165 -9.04 5.39 17.24
CA ASP A 165 -10.25 5.37 18.04
C ASP A 165 -10.56 3.92 18.43
N ALA A 166 -10.48 3.59 19.70
CA ALA A 166 -10.66 2.25 20.23
C ALA A 166 -12.11 1.75 20.15
N SER A 167 -13.09 2.62 19.92
CA SER A 167 -14.50 2.24 19.81
C SER A 167 -14.90 1.73 18.43
N LEU A 168 -14.26 2.24 17.37
CA LEU A 168 -14.61 1.95 15.98
C LEU A 168 -14.59 0.46 15.62
N PRO A 169 -13.61 -0.35 16.05
CA PRO A 169 -13.55 -1.75 15.69
C PRO A 169 -14.81 -2.53 16.09
N VAL A 170 -15.35 -2.26 17.27
CA VAL A 170 -16.52 -2.97 17.78
C VAL A 170 -17.82 -2.32 17.31
N GLN A 171 -17.94 -1.00 17.49
CA GLN A 171 -19.20 -0.30 17.23
C GLN A 171 -19.55 -0.19 15.76
N ILE A 172 -18.56 -0.11 14.89
CA ILE A 172 -18.74 0.06 13.44
C ILE A 172 -18.26 -1.16 12.67
N ASN A 173 -16.98 -1.51 12.80
CA ASN A 173 -16.37 -2.50 11.94
C ASN A 173 -16.93 -3.90 12.18
N LEU A 174 -17.04 -4.33 13.43
CA LEU A 174 -17.66 -5.61 13.76
C LEU A 174 -19.16 -5.61 13.47
N ALA A 175 -19.88 -4.60 13.95
CA ALA A 175 -21.32 -4.56 13.85
C ALA A 175 -21.84 -4.45 12.40
N LYS A 176 -21.20 -3.63 11.57
CA LYS A 176 -21.66 -3.35 10.20
C LYS A 176 -20.95 -4.20 9.14
N TYR A 177 -19.67 -4.46 9.32
CA TYR A 177 -18.81 -5.08 8.31
C TYR A 177 -18.26 -6.45 8.73
N ALA A 178 -18.75 -6.98 9.85
CA ALA A 178 -18.33 -8.26 10.44
C ALA A 178 -16.81 -8.38 10.71
N GLY A 179 -16.18 -7.28 11.15
CA GLY A 179 -14.79 -7.25 11.57
C GLY A 179 -13.77 -7.52 10.45
N PRO A 180 -13.66 -6.62 9.46
CA PRO A 180 -12.76 -6.83 8.32
C PRO A 180 -11.30 -7.01 8.74
N GLU A 181 -10.88 -6.45 9.88
CA GLU A 181 -9.53 -6.54 10.43
C GLU A 181 -9.07 -7.99 10.62
N SER A 182 -9.97 -8.85 11.09
CA SER A 182 -9.68 -10.27 11.29
C SER A 182 -9.53 -11.06 9.98
N ARG A 183 -9.93 -10.48 8.85
CA ARG A 183 -9.94 -11.12 7.53
C ARG A 183 -8.82 -10.63 6.62
N TYR A 184 -8.57 -9.32 6.56
CA TYR A 184 -7.54 -8.80 5.67
C TYR A 184 -6.12 -9.02 6.20
N CYS A 185 -5.96 -9.20 7.51
CA CYS A 185 -4.64 -9.43 8.09
C CYS A 185 -4.14 -10.84 7.75
N PRO A 186 -3.02 -10.99 7.03
CA PRO A 186 -2.48 -12.30 6.65
C PRO A 186 -1.82 -13.03 7.83
N ALA A 187 -1.56 -12.33 8.94
CA ALA A 187 -0.77 -12.84 10.05
C ALA A 187 -1.58 -13.08 11.34
N GLY A 188 -2.89 -12.92 11.31
CA GLY A 188 -3.72 -13.16 12.50
C GLY A 188 -3.45 -12.18 13.65
N VAL A 189 -3.10 -10.94 13.31
CA VAL A 189 -2.82 -9.90 14.30
C VAL A 189 -4.10 -9.44 14.99
N TYR A 190 -5.20 -9.35 14.25
CA TYR A 190 -6.47 -8.82 14.76
C TYR A 190 -7.47 -9.93 14.99
N GLU A 191 -8.00 -9.98 16.21
CA GLU A 191 -9.03 -10.94 16.62
C GLU A 191 -10.13 -10.24 17.41
N PHE A 192 -11.39 -10.59 17.13
CA PHE A 192 -12.51 -10.17 17.97
C PHE A 192 -12.77 -11.26 19.04
N VAL A 193 -12.61 -10.89 20.28
CA VAL A 193 -12.76 -11.79 21.44
C VAL A 193 -13.79 -11.24 22.41
N LYS A 194 -14.35 -12.13 23.25
CA LYS A 194 -15.29 -11.73 24.29
C LYS A 194 -14.56 -11.38 25.58
N ASN A 195 -15.00 -10.32 26.19
CA ASN A 195 -14.67 -9.97 27.57
C ASN A 195 -15.44 -10.87 28.56
N PRO A 196 -15.09 -10.88 29.86
CA PRO A 196 -15.81 -11.62 30.88
C PRO A 196 -17.31 -11.23 31.01
N ASP A 197 -17.66 -10.01 30.67
CA ASP A 197 -19.03 -9.49 30.65
C ASP A 197 -19.77 -9.80 29.32
N ASN A 198 -19.21 -10.66 28.48
CA ASN A 198 -19.69 -11.04 27.16
C ASN A 198 -19.72 -9.91 26.11
N SER A 199 -19.17 -8.73 26.38
CA SER A 199 -18.97 -7.69 25.37
C SER A 199 -17.83 -8.07 24.40
N ASP A 200 -17.89 -7.51 23.19
CA ASP A 200 -16.83 -7.71 22.19
C ASP A 200 -15.68 -6.72 22.39
N ARG A 201 -14.45 -7.16 22.14
CA ARG A 201 -13.28 -6.29 22.01
C ARG A 201 -12.39 -6.74 20.85
N LEU A 202 -11.68 -5.79 20.27
CA LEU A 202 -10.58 -6.11 19.35
C LEU A 202 -9.32 -6.41 20.17
N GLN A 203 -8.74 -7.58 19.96
CA GLN A 203 -7.43 -7.96 20.44
C GLN A 203 -6.39 -7.78 19.33
N ILE A 204 -5.28 -7.14 19.65
CA ILE A 204 -4.18 -6.89 18.72
C ILE A 204 -2.98 -7.74 19.16
N ASN A 205 -2.69 -8.80 18.41
CA ASN A 205 -1.55 -9.68 18.63
C ASN A 205 -0.34 -9.14 17.84
N ALA A 206 0.22 -8.02 18.30
CA ALA A 206 1.28 -7.28 17.58
C ALA A 206 2.51 -8.14 17.27
N GLN A 207 2.79 -9.14 18.10
CA GLN A 207 3.90 -10.09 17.90
C GLN A 207 3.80 -10.91 16.61
N ASN A 208 2.59 -11.10 16.08
CA ASN A 208 2.37 -11.81 14.82
C ASN A 208 2.60 -10.95 13.58
N CYS A 209 2.81 -9.64 13.75
CA CYS A 209 2.84 -8.70 12.63
C CYS A 209 4.05 -8.95 11.71
N VAL A 210 3.80 -9.16 10.42
CA VAL A 210 4.82 -9.34 9.37
C VAL A 210 5.08 -8.06 8.56
N HIS A 211 4.64 -6.92 9.05
CA HIS A 211 4.81 -5.58 8.45
C HIS A 211 4.36 -5.46 6.98
N CYS A 212 3.29 -6.15 6.60
CA CYS A 212 2.79 -6.13 5.22
C CYS A 212 2.03 -4.85 4.84
N LYS A 213 1.77 -3.95 5.79
CA LYS A 213 1.08 -2.64 5.58
C LYS A 213 -0.37 -2.74 5.08
N THR A 214 -1.00 -3.89 5.13
CA THR A 214 -2.39 -4.07 4.64
C THR A 214 -3.40 -3.32 5.49
N CYS A 215 -3.10 -3.02 6.75
CA CYS A 215 -3.98 -2.34 7.70
C CYS A 215 -3.82 -0.81 7.77
N ASP A 216 -2.85 -0.24 7.09
CA ASP A 216 -2.56 1.21 7.07
C ASP A 216 -3.54 1.99 6.18
#